data_abd9926e9f195514c92919b5d15a3fb5
#
_entry.id   abd9926e9f195514c92919b5d15a3fb5
#
_cell.length_a   1.000
_cell.length_b   1.000
_cell.length_c   1.000
_cell.angle_alpha   90.00
_cell.angle_beta   90.00
_cell.angle_gamma   90.00
#
_symmetry.space_group_name_H-M   'P 1'
#
loop_
_entity.id
_entity.type
_entity.pdbx_description
1 polymer ?
#
loop_
_entity_poly.entity_id
_entity_poly.type
_entity_poly.pdbx_seq_one_letter_code
_entity_poly.pdbx_strand_id
1 'polypeptide(L)'
;MPKAIWFISYKLVEGASIPDFLNASRECNNEVLSKQRGFISWKVLADGDTWVDLVEWETMEDALQAESNDNEPSPIAQKFYAFIDPTSLKSQVLSIEKCHQM
;
A
#
# COMPACT_ATOMS: atom_id res chain seq x y z
N MET A 1 -2.18 -20.14 9.29
CA MET A 1 -1.19 -19.06 9.17
C MET A 1 -1.87 -17.71 9.42
N PRO A 2 -1.29 -16.84 10.24
CA PRO A 2 -1.89 -15.53 10.45
C PRO A 2 -1.83 -14.69 9.19
N LYS A 3 -2.85 -13.87 9.01
CA LYS A 3 -2.85 -12.86 7.96
C LYS A 3 -1.83 -11.78 8.30
N ALA A 4 -1.46 -10.98 7.32
CA ALA A 4 -0.46 -9.94 7.49
C ALA A 4 -0.94 -8.63 6.90
N ILE A 5 -0.37 -7.53 7.40
CA ILE A 5 -0.62 -6.18 6.90
C ILE A 5 0.71 -5.61 6.40
N TRP A 6 0.71 -5.08 5.19
CA TRP A 6 1.77 -4.20 4.72
C TRP A 6 1.30 -2.78 5.01
N PHE A 7 1.94 -2.17 5.98
CA PHE A 7 1.60 -0.82 6.46
C PHE A 7 2.60 0.17 5.88
N ILE A 8 2.11 1.16 5.14
CA ILE A 8 2.96 2.17 4.53
C ILE A 8 2.38 3.54 4.89
N SER A 9 3.21 4.44 5.44
CA SER A 9 2.80 5.81 5.71
C SER A 9 3.69 6.79 4.94
N TYR A 10 3.10 7.92 4.53
CA TYR A 10 3.80 8.89 3.69
C TYR A 10 3.03 10.21 3.63
N LYS A 11 3.69 11.21 3.04
CA LYS A 11 3.08 12.47 2.66
C LYS A 11 3.10 12.58 1.14
N LEU A 12 2.16 13.32 0.58
CA LEU A 12 2.15 13.58 -0.85
C LEU A 12 3.13 14.71 -1.17
N VAL A 13 3.62 14.74 -2.41
CA VAL A 13 4.45 15.84 -2.88
C VAL A 13 3.61 17.13 -2.87
N GLU A 14 4.29 18.27 -2.72
CA GLU A 14 3.61 19.56 -2.70
C GLU A 14 2.87 19.79 -4.01
N GLY A 15 1.63 20.26 -3.88
CA GLY A 15 0.79 20.54 -5.06
C GLY A 15 0.12 19.32 -5.68
N ALA A 16 0.28 18.14 -5.08
CA ALA A 16 -0.35 16.93 -5.61
C ALA A 16 -1.88 17.05 -5.62
N SER A 17 -2.49 16.62 -6.71
CA SER A 17 -3.94 16.54 -6.82
C SER A 17 -4.44 15.29 -6.13
N ILE A 18 -5.24 15.44 -5.07
CA ILE A 18 -5.78 14.29 -4.34
C ILE A 18 -6.67 13.41 -5.22
N PRO A 19 -7.60 13.96 -6.04
CA PRO A 19 -8.38 13.12 -6.94
C PRO A 19 -7.51 12.32 -7.91
N ASP A 20 -6.46 12.91 -8.44
CA ASP A 20 -5.55 12.21 -9.35
C ASP A 20 -4.76 11.13 -8.63
N PHE A 21 -4.32 11.41 -7.40
CA PHE A 21 -3.65 10.44 -6.55
C PHE A 21 -4.56 9.23 -6.29
N LEU A 22 -5.82 9.47 -5.93
CA LEU A 22 -6.77 8.39 -5.67
C LEU A 22 -7.08 7.57 -6.92
N ASN A 23 -7.14 8.22 -8.08
CA ASN A 23 -7.29 7.51 -9.35
C ASN A 23 -6.08 6.64 -9.65
N ALA A 24 -4.87 7.15 -9.39
CA ALA A 24 -3.65 6.38 -9.58
C ALA A 24 -3.62 5.18 -8.63
N SER A 25 -4.11 5.34 -7.38
CA SER A 25 -4.18 4.23 -6.43
C SER A 25 -5.14 3.15 -6.92
N ARG A 26 -6.30 3.54 -7.48
CA ARG A 26 -7.26 2.58 -8.01
C ARG A 26 -6.67 1.79 -9.17
N GLU A 27 -5.99 2.46 -10.09
CA GLU A 27 -5.36 1.80 -11.22
C GLU A 27 -4.26 0.84 -10.75
N CYS A 28 -3.44 1.28 -9.79
CA CYS A 28 -2.39 0.46 -9.22
C CYS A 28 -2.98 -0.78 -8.51
N ASN A 29 -4.09 -0.61 -7.79
CA ASN A 29 -4.75 -1.73 -7.16
C ASN A 29 -5.26 -2.73 -8.20
N ASN A 30 -5.97 -2.25 -9.22
CA ASN A 30 -6.61 -3.11 -10.21
C ASN A 30 -5.59 -3.85 -11.08
N GLU A 31 -4.49 -3.20 -11.44
CA GLU A 31 -3.54 -3.75 -12.41
C GLU A 31 -2.31 -4.40 -11.77
N VAL A 32 -2.01 -4.09 -10.52
CA VAL A 32 -0.79 -4.56 -9.87
C VAL A 32 -1.09 -5.35 -8.61
N LEU A 33 -1.58 -4.69 -7.55
CA LEU A 33 -1.69 -5.33 -6.24
C LEU A 33 -2.70 -6.46 -6.21
N SER A 34 -3.88 -6.26 -6.81
CA SER A 34 -4.93 -7.29 -6.76
C SER A 34 -4.56 -8.57 -7.50
N LYS A 35 -3.53 -8.51 -8.35
CA LYS A 35 -3.07 -9.67 -9.12
C LYS A 35 -1.98 -10.45 -8.40
N GLN A 36 -1.51 -9.98 -7.27
CA GLN A 36 -0.46 -10.67 -6.52
C GLN A 36 -1.06 -11.71 -5.59
N ARG A 37 -0.29 -12.79 -5.39
CA ARG A 37 -0.71 -13.90 -4.56
C ARG A 37 -1.02 -13.45 -3.14
N GLY A 38 -2.17 -13.86 -2.63
CA GLY A 38 -2.57 -13.61 -1.24
C GLY A 38 -3.15 -12.24 -0.98
N PHE A 39 -3.32 -11.41 -1.99
CA PHE A 39 -3.93 -10.09 -1.81
C PHE A 39 -5.35 -10.21 -1.31
N ILE A 40 -5.71 -9.44 -0.27
CA ILE A 40 -7.06 -9.38 0.27
C ILE A 40 -7.69 -8.02 -0.01
N SER A 41 -7.04 -6.95 0.45
CA SER A 41 -7.60 -5.60 0.30
C SER A 41 -6.51 -4.55 0.47
N TRP A 42 -6.79 -3.37 -0.07
CA TRP A 42 -5.96 -2.18 0.12
C TRP A 42 -6.86 -1.04 0.52
N LYS A 43 -6.61 -0.46 1.69
CA LYS A 43 -7.30 0.73 2.17
C LYS A 43 -6.35 1.90 2.14
N VAL A 44 -6.80 3.01 1.56
CA VAL A 44 -6.06 4.27 1.55
C VAL A 44 -6.69 5.15 2.62
N LEU A 45 -5.92 5.52 3.61
CA LEU A 45 -6.38 6.26 4.79
C LEU A 45 -5.64 7.59 4.90
N ALA A 46 -6.26 8.55 5.57
CA ALA A 46 -5.64 9.86 5.75
C ALA A 46 -5.89 10.40 7.15
N ASP A 47 -4.89 11.11 7.68
CA ASP A 47 -4.97 11.85 8.93
C ASP A 47 -4.20 13.15 8.70
N GLY A 48 -4.95 14.25 8.45
CA GLY A 48 -4.32 15.52 8.09
C GLY A 48 -3.56 15.38 6.78
N ASP A 49 -2.25 15.66 6.81
CA ASP A 49 -1.39 15.55 5.63
C ASP A 49 -0.67 14.20 5.54
N THR A 50 -0.93 13.30 6.48
CA THR A 50 -0.33 11.97 6.49
C THR A 50 -1.28 10.96 5.87
N TRP A 51 -0.76 10.18 4.92
CA TRP A 51 -1.51 9.13 4.25
C TRP A 51 -0.98 7.78 4.67
N VAL A 52 -1.88 6.79 4.72
CA VAL A 52 -1.52 5.43 5.13
C VAL A 52 -2.15 4.46 4.15
N ASP A 53 -1.35 3.50 3.68
CA ASP A 53 -1.84 2.35 2.95
C ASP A 53 -1.86 1.16 3.89
N LEU A 54 -3.03 0.54 4.04
CA LEU A 54 -3.17 -0.75 4.74
C LEU A 54 -3.48 -1.80 3.70
N VAL A 55 -2.51 -2.64 3.41
CA VAL A 55 -2.69 -3.73 2.44
C VAL A 55 -2.70 -5.04 3.21
N GLU A 56 -3.83 -5.75 3.14
CA GLU A 56 -3.98 -7.02 3.86
C GLU A 56 -3.68 -8.19 2.95
N TRP A 57 -2.97 -9.18 3.49
CA TRP A 57 -2.49 -10.37 2.78
C TRP A 57 -2.87 -11.63 3.55
N GLU A 58 -3.08 -12.72 2.82
CA GLU A 58 -3.42 -14.02 3.43
C GLU A 58 -2.33 -14.53 4.36
N THR A 59 -1.05 -14.28 4.03
CA THR A 59 0.08 -14.74 4.84
C THR A 59 1.18 -13.68 4.89
N MET A 60 2.04 -13.80 5.90
CA MET A 60 3.24 -12.96 6.00
C MET A 60 4.15 -13.16 4.77
N GLU A 61 4.27 -14.38 4.29
CA GLU A 61 5.09 -14.68 3.11
C GLU A 61 4.59 -13.91 1.89
N ASP A 62 3.28 -13.89 1.67
CA ASP A 62 2.69 -13.16 0.55
C ASP A 62 2.96 -11.66 0.67
N ALA A 63 2.83 -11.10 1.87
CA ALA A 63 3.09 -9.69 2.12
C ALA A 63 4.56 -9.34 1.85
N LEU A 64 5.48 -10.16 2.32
CA LEU A 64 6.92 -9.93 2.12
C LEU A 64 7.29 -10.06 0.64
N GLN A 65 6.67 -10.97 -0.08
CA GLN A 65 6.90 -11.12 -1.52
C GLN A 65 6.42 -9.87 -2.26
N ALA A 66 5.27 -9.32 -1.90
CA ALA A 66 4.76 -8.11 -2.51
C ALA A 66 5.66 -6.91 -2.25
N GLU A 67 6.16 -6.77 -1.02
CA GLU A 67 7.11 -5.72 -0.67
C GLU A 67 8.39 -5.85 -1.50
N SER A 68 8.89 -7.07 -1.67
CA SER A 68 10.08 -7.34 -2.46
C SER A 68 9.86 -7.01 -3.95
N ASN A 69 8.69 -7.34 -4.49
CA ASN A 69 8.36 -7.04 -5.89
C ASN A 69 8.33 -5.54 -6.15
N ASP A 70 8.09 -4.74 -5.12
CA ASP A 70 8.03 -3.29 -5.22
C ASP A 70 9.41 -2.63 -5.44
N ASN A 71 10.49 -3.38 -5.30
CA ASN A 71 11.83 -2.88 -5.59
C ASN A 71 12.01 -2.56 -7.09
N GLU A 72 11.21 -3.20 -7.95
CA GLU A 72 11.20 -2.91 -9.38
C GLU A 72 9.76 -2.65 -9.82
N PRO A 73 9.23 -1.45 -9.48
CA PRO A 73 7.83 -1.15 -9.74
C PRO A 73 7.53 -1.05 -11.24
N SER A 74 6.35 -1.54 -11.62
CA SER A 74 5.83 -1.39 -12.98
C SER A 74 5.55 0.07 -13.30
N PRO A 75 5.38 0.44 -14.59
CA PRO A 75 5.01 1.82 -14.94
C PRO A 75 3.76 2.33 -14.22
N ILE A 76 2.79 1.47 -13.98
CA ILE A 76 1.56 1.84 -13.27
C ILE A 76 1.86 2.14 -11.81
N ALA A 77 2.68 1.31 -11.15
CA ALA A 77 3.10 1.56 -9.78
C ALA A 77 3.96 2.83 -9.70
N GLN A 78 4.80 3.09 -10.69
CA GLN A 78 5.62 4.30 -10.73
C GLN A 78 4.76 5.56 -10.79
N LYS A 79 3.65 5.54 -11.53
CA LYS A 79 2.71 6.67 -11.58
C LYS A 79 2.13 6.97 -10.20
N PHE A 80 1.78 5.93 -9.44
CA PHE A 80 1.29 6.08 -8.09
C PHE A 80 2.38 6.68 -7.18
N TYR A 81 3.58 6.13 -7.24
CA TYR A 81 4.69 6.61 -6.41
C TYR A 81 5.11 8.04 -6.71
N ALA A 82 4.85 8.52 -7.93
CA ALA A 82 5.19 9.90 -8.29
C ALA A 82 4.43 10.94 -7.43
N PHE A 83 3.30 10.55 -6.82
CA PHE A 83 2.57 11.44 -5.91
C PHE A 83 3.14 11.48 -4.50
N ILE A 84 4.03 10.57 -4.16
CA ILE A 84 4.54 10.37 -2.80
C ILE A 84 5.89 11.06 -2.62
N ASP A 85 6.04 11.79 -1.52
CA ASP A 85 7.32 12.32 -1.11
C ASP A 85 8.16 11.16 -0.54
N PRO A 86 9.21 10.73 -1.25
CA PRO A 86 9.97 9.54 -0.84
C PRO A 86 10.70 9.71 0.48
N THR A 87 10.98 10.96 0.89
CA THR A 87 11.67 11.20 2.17
C THR A 87 10.76 10.95 3.37
N SER A 88 9.45 10.95 3.16
CA SER A 88 8.47 10.73 4.22
C SER A 88 8.03 9.27 4.35
N LEU A 89 8.42 8.42 3.42
CA LEU A 89 7.91 7.05 3.32
C LEU A 89 8.43 6.16 4.44
N LYS A 90 7.51 5.46 5.10
CA LYS A 90 7.81 4.43 6.09
C LYS A 90 7.02 3.18 5.75
N SER A 91 7.66 2.03 5.82
CA SER A 91 7.06 0.75 5.42
C SER A 91 7.34 -0.31 6.48
N GLN A 92 6.31 -1.07 6.83
CA GLN A 92 6.42 -2.18 7.77
C GLN A 92 5.52 -3.32 7.30
N VAL A 93 5.95 -4.54 7.54
CA VAL A 93 5.12 -5.72 7.34
C VAL A 93 4.86 -6.34 8.71
N LEU A 94 3.58 -6.45 9.07
CA LEU A 94 3.16 -6.84 10.41
C LEU A 94 2.24 -8.06 10.31
N SER A 95 2.43 -9.02 11.22
CA SER A 95 1.49 -10.14 11.31
C SER A 95 0.31 -9.77 12.20
N ILE A 96 -0.87 -10.25 11.84
CA ILE A 96 -2.06 -10.05 12.68
C ILE A 96 -2.06 -11.17 13.71
N GLU A 97 -1.70 -10.84 14.96
CA GLU A 97 -1.60 -11.82 16.04
C GLU A 97 -2.95 -12.12 16.65
N LYS A 98 -3.83 -11.13 16.67
CA LYS A 98 -5.17 -11.28 17.25
C LYS A 98 -6.10 -10.24 16.63
N CYS A 99 -7.30 -10.65 16.31
CA CYS A 99 -8.34 -9.75 15.84
C CYS A 99 -9.54 -9.86 16.77
N HIS A 100 -9.86 -8.79 17.49
CA HIS A 100 -11.01 -8.73 18.38
C HIS A 100 -12.16 -8.07 17.63
N GLN A 101 -13.33 -8.69 17.70
CA GLN A 101 -14.54 -8.16 17.08
C GLN A 101 -15.66 -8.15 18.11
N MET A 102 -16.60 -7.24 17.93
CA MET A 102 -17.78 -7.15 18.77
C MET A 102 -18.85 -8.15 18.35
#